data_5b30342ae1cd693b4d8a768f4c4366ae
#
_entry.id   5b30342ae1cd693b4d8a768f4c4366ae
#
_cell.length_a   1.000
_cell.length_b   1.000
_cell.length_c   1.000
_cell.angle_alpha   90.00
_cell.angle_beta   90.00
_cell.angle_gamma   90.00
#
_symmetry.space_group_name_H-M   'P 1'
#
loop_
_entity.id
_entity.type
_entity.pdbx_description
1 polymer ?
#
loop_
_entity_poly.entity_id
_entity_poly.type
_entity_poly.pdbx_seq_one_letter_code
_entity_poly.pdbx_strand_id
1 'polypeptide(L)'
;MSQKIPSLMGLAALAGLAGLAALLAAPAMAHHSHAMFDFASDVEISGTVKEFRWTNPHSWLHVMVEGESGALTEYAIEMGAPAGLVRMGWEPTTVAPGDVVTVSMHPLHSGAPGGEIRYIVLPDGSSLGEGHENAEFPEGIATQ
;
A
#
# COMPACT_ATOMS: atom_id res chain seq x y z
N MET A 1 26.72 60.43 0.67
CA MET A 1 25.96 59.20 1.03
C MET A 1 26.90 58.00 0.89
N SER A 2 27.38 57.46 2.02
CA SER A 2 28.33 56.32 2.00
C SER A 2 27.54 55.00 2.04
N GLN A 3 27.54 54.27 0.95
CA GLN A 3 26.97 52.89 0.92
C GLN A 3 27.93 51.95 1.61
N LYS A 4 27.51 51.36 2.74
CA LYS A 4 28.24 50.31 3.42
C LYS A 4 28.08 48.98 2.64
N ILE A 5 29.13 48.53 2.00
CA ILE A 5 29.19 47.22 1.35
C ILE A 5 29.19 46.15 2.45
N PRO A 6 28.27 45.15 2.41
CA PRO A 6 28.29 44.06 3.42
C PRO A 6 29.59 43.29 3.31
N SER A 7 30.18 42.93 4.46
CA SER A 7 31.43 42.16 4.47
C SER A 7 31.25 40.76 3.93
N LEU A 8 32.27 40.21 3.27
CA LEU A 8 32.26 38.85 2.77
C LEU A 8 31.88 37.79 3.81
N MET A 9 32.22 38.03 5.10
CA MET A 9 31.81 37.16 6.20
C MET A 9 30.29 37.16 6.44
N GLY A 10 29.61 38.32 6.24
CA GLY A 10 28.14 38.41 6.36
C GLY A 10 27.41 37.63 5.26
N LEU A 11 27.92 37.68 4.03
CA LEU A 11 27.35 36.90 2.92
C LEU A 11 27.53 35.38 3.11
N ALA A 12 28.70 34.93 3.61
CA ALA A 12 28.96 33.52 3.87
C ALA A 12 28.06 32.96 5.00
N ALA A 13 27.81 33.77 6.05
CA ALA A 13 26.89 33.39 7.13
C ALA A 13 25.45 33.27 6.67
N LEU A 14 24.96 34.17 5.83
CA LEU A 14 23.60 34.10 5.25
C LEU A 14 23.44 32.89 4.32
N ALA A 15 24.44 32.60 3.49
CA ALA A 15 24.42 31.41 2.60
C ALA A 15 24.43 30.11 3.41
N GLY A 16 25.16 30.04 4.52
CA GLY A 16 25.17 28.88 5.42
C GLY A 16 23.82 28.66 6.12
N LEU A 17 23.16 29.73 6.59
CA LEU A 17 21.83 29.64 7.20
C LEU A 17 20.75 29.21 6.17
N ALA A 18 20.79 29.74 4.94
CA ALA A 18 19.87 29.36 3.89
C ALA A 18 20.03 27.89 3.47
N GLY A 19 21.26 27.38 3.41
CA GLY A 19 21.55 25.99 3.13
C GLY A 19 21.06 25.05 4.24
N LEU A 20 21.19 25.43 5.51
CA LEU A 20 20.69 24.64 6.64
C LEU A 20 19.15 24.62 6.70
N ALA A 21 18.49 25.74 6.38
CA ALA A 21 17.02 25.81 6.30
C ALA A 21 16.45 24.95 5.15
N ALA A 22 17.16 24.83 4.02
CA ALA A 22 16.76 23.98 2.90
C ALA A 22 16.87 22.48 3.23
N LEU A 23 17.82 22.08 4.09
CA LEU A 23 17.97 20.69 4.56
C LEU A 23 16.87 20.25 5.55
N LEU A 24 16.25 21.23 6.26
CA LEU A 24 15.15 20.98 7.20
C LEU A 24 13.76 20.98 6.53
N ALA A 25 13.68 21.38 5.25
CA ALA A 25 12.45 21.40 4.46
C ALA A 25 12.25 20.09 3.65
N ALA A 26 12.85 18.96 4.07
CA ALA A 26 12.51 17.67 3.49
C ALA A 26 11.02 17.40 3.78
N PRO A 27 10.16 17.23 2.75
CA PRO A 27 8.75 17.02 2.96
C PRO A 27 8.55 15.74 3.77
N ALA A 28 7.82 15.84 4.88
CA ALA A 28 7.33 14.70 5.65
C ALA A 28 6.25 13.96 4.83
N MET A 29 6.61 13.42 3.66
CA MET A 29 5.71 12.66 2.78
C MET A 29 5.41 11.25 3.32
N ALA A 30 6.09 10.82 4.40
CA ALA A 30 5.96 9.46 4.92
C ALA A 30 4.72 9.21 5.80
N HIS A 31 4.00 10.26 6.23
CA HIS A 31 2.87 10.10 7.17
C HIS A 31 1.48 10.20 6.54
N HIS A 32 1.39 10.38 5.21
CA HIS A 32 0.09 10.54 4.55
C HIS A 32 -0.54 9.25 4.04
N SER A 33 0.19 8.13 3.98
CA SER A 33 -0.36 6.90 3.37
C SER A 33 -1.45 6.26 4.24
N HIS A 34 -1.30 6.18 5.56
CA HIS A 34 -2.29 5.56 6.44
C HIS A 34 -3.61 6.36 6.58
N ALA A 35 -3.57 7.69 6.46
CA ALA A 35 -4.77 8.54 6.61
C ALA A 35 -5.79 8.38 5.48
N MET A 36 -5.45 7.69 4.40
CA MET A 36 -6.37 7.46 3.28
C MET A 36 -7.25 6.23 3.46
N PHE A 37 -6.94 5.34 4.40
CA PHE A 37 -7.68 4.10 4.65
C PHE A 37 -8.64 4.23 5.82
N ASP A 38 -9.80 3.60 5.70
CA ASP A 38 -10.80 3.50 6.78
C ASP A 38 -10.54 2.25 7.62
N PHE A 39 -9.75 2.40 8.67
CA PHE A 39 -9.41 1.31 9.60
C PHE A 39 -10.58 0.88 10.51
N ALA A 40 -11.72 1.57 10.47
CA ALA A 40 -12.92 1.17 11.19
C ALA A 40 -13.81 0.23 10.37
N SER A 41 -13.51 0.06 9.09
CA SER A 41 -14.27 -0.75 8.15
C SER A 41 -13.40 -1.83 7.52
N ASP A 42 -14.00 -2.95 7.21
CA ASP A 42 -13.42 -4.05 6.45
C ASP A 42 -14.26 -4.32 5.21
N VAL A 43 -13.59 -4.52 4.08
CA VAL A 43 -14.21 -4.94 2.82
C VAL A 43 -13.54 -6.22 2.36
N GLU A 44 -14.34 -7.20 1.98
CA GLU A 44 -13.85 -8.44 1.38
C GLU A 44 -14.22 -8.48 -0.10
N ILE A 45 -13.26 -8.87 -0.91
CA ILE A 45 -13.43 -9.06 -2.36
C ILE A 45 -12.89 -10.42 -2.76
N SER A 46 -13.50 -11.05 -3.76
CA SER A 46 -12.96 -12.22 -4.44
C SER A 46 -12.73 -11.91 -5.90
N GLY A 47 -11.60 -12.35 -6.44
CA GLY A 47 -11.25 -12.05 -7.83
C GLY A 47 -9.97 -12.72 -8.28
N THR A 48 -9.56 -12.39 -9.50
CA THR A 48 -8.37 -12.94 -10.14
C THR A 48 -7.20 -11.98 -10.03
N VAL A 49 -6.06 -12.48 -9.57
CA VAL A 49 -4.81 -11.70 -9.50
C VAL A 49 -4.42 -11.27 -10.91
N LYS A 50 -4.28 -9.97 -11.12
CA LYS A 50 -3.73 -9.36 -12.33
C LYS A 50 -2.23 -9.22 -12.24
N GLU A 51 -1.74 -8.71 -11.10
CA GLU A 51 -0.34 -8.42 -10.88
C GLU A 51 -0.03 -8.43 -9.38
N PHE A 52 1.15 -8.96 -9.01
CA PHE A 52 1.73 -8.80 -7.68
C PHE A 52 3.08 -8.10 -7.83
N ARG A 53 3.14 -6.85 -7.38
CA ARG A 53 4.37 -6.03 -7.38
C ARG A 53 5.07 -6.13 -6.04
N TRP A 54 6.21 -6.82 -6.05
CA TRP A 54 7.09 -6.95 -4.89
C TRP A 54 8.15 -5.85 -4.91
N THR A 55 7.87 -4.70 -4.29
CA THR A 55 8.71 -3.51 -4.40
C THR A 55 8.73 -2.66 -3.13
N ASN A 56 9.79 -1.86 -2.95
CA ASN A 56 9.88 -0.83 -1.92
C ASN A 56 9.33 0.52 -2.44
N PRO A 57 8.77 1.37 -1.58
CA PRO A 57 8.57 1.18 -0.13
C PRO A 57 7.40 0.26 0.21
N HIS A 58 6.43 0.07 -0.69
CA HIS A 58 5.25 -0.75 -0.50
C HIS A 58 5.06 -1.70 -1.68
N SER A 59 4.70 -2.95 -1.36
CA SER A 59 4.24 -3.91 -2.37
C SER A 59 2.78 -3.67 -2.71
N TRP A 60 2.33 -4.15 -3.86
CA TRP A 60 0.98 -3.94 -4.36
C TRP A 60 0.42 -5.21 -4.95
N LEU A 61 -0.83 -5.52 -4.60
CA LEU A 61 -1.59 -6.59 -5.21
C LEU A 61 -2.74 -5.99 -6.02
N HIS A 62 -2.81 -6.33 -7.30
CA HIS A 62 -3.87 -5.92 -8.21
C HIS A 62 -4.79 -7.10 -8.48
N VAL A 63 -6.09 -6.96 -8.15
CA VAL A 63 -7.09 -8.02 -8.30
C VAL A 63 -8.22 -7.54 -9.20
N MET A 64 -8.58 -8.34 -10.20
CA MET A 64 -9.73 -8.09 -11.07
C MET A 64 -10.96 -8.74 -10.45
N VAL A 65 -11.93 -7.95 -10.09
CA VAL A 65 -13.19 -8.37 -9.47
C VAL A 65 -14.32 -8.23 -10.48
N GLU A 66 -15.06 -9.30 -10.70
CA GLU A 66 -16.25 -9.29 -11.55
C GLU A 66 -17.47 -8.82 -10.75
N GLY A 67 -18.11 -7.76 -11.19
CA GLY A 67 -19.36 -7.26 -10.62
C GLY A 67 -20.58 -8.01 -11.14
N GLU A 68 -21.74 -7.77 -10.54
CA GLU A 68 -23.01 -8.42 -10.91
C GLU A 68 -23.38 -8.29 -12.40
N SER A 69 -22.92 -7.23 -13.05
CA SER A 69 -23.14 -7.00 -14.49
C SER A 69 -22.15 -7.72 -15.41
N GLY A 70 -21.18 -8.47 -14.86
CA GLY A 70 -20.04 -9.04 -15.59
C GLY A 70 -18.95 -8.02 -15.89
N ALA A 71 -19.05 -6.78 -15.44
CA ALA A 71 -18.01 -5.79 -15.59
C ALA A 71 -16.86 -6.05 -14.63
N LEU A 72 -15.63 -5.99 -15.14
CA LEU A 72 -14.42 -6.17 -14.34
C LEU A 72 -13.97 -4.83 -13.77
N THR A 73 -13.71 -4.82 -12.46
CA THR A 73 -13.13 -3.69 -11.74
C THR A 73 -11.78 -4.09 -11.16
N GLU A 74 -10.75 -3.27 -11.41
CA GLU A 74 -9.44 -3.48 -10.83
C GLU A 74 -9.37 -2.87 -9.43
N TYR A 75 -9.05 -3.68 -8.43
CA TYR A 75 -8.76 -3.25 -7.07
C TYR A 75 -7.24 -3.18 -6.88
N ALA A 76 -6.74 -2.01 -6.44
CA ALA A 76 -5.35 -1.80 -6.09
C ALA A 76 -5.17 -1.87 -4.57
N ILE A 77 -4.51 -2.91 -4.10
CA ILE A 77 -4.39 -3.22 -2.67
C ILE A 77 -2.95 -2.96 -2.24
N GLU A 78 -2.79 -1.97 -1.34
CA GLU A 78 -1.50 -1.63 -0.76
C GLU A 78 -1.11 -2.66 0.30
N MET A 79 0.18 -2.99 0.32
CA MET A 79 0.77 -3.94 1.25
C MET A 79 2.03 -3.33 1.87
N GLY A 80 2.56 -3.98 2.89
CA GLY A 80 3.80 -3.56 3.52
C GLY A 80 5.02 -3.65 2.61
N ALA A 81 6.14 -3.14 3.10
CA ALA A 81 7.44 -3.32 2.46
C ALA A 81 7.84 -4.81 2.41
N PRO A 82 8.58 -5.25 1.38
CA PRO A 82 9.02 -6.64 1.22
C PRO A 82 9.63 -7.27 2.47
N ALA A 83 10.50 -6.53 3.17
CA ALA A 83 11.13 -7.03 4.40
C ALA A 83 10.14 -7.31 5.55
N GLY A 84 9.03 -6.57 5.61
CA GLY A 84 7.94 -6.81 6.55
C GLY A 84 7.14 -8.03 6.15
N LEU A 85 6.76 -8.11 4.90
CA LEU A 85 5.97 -9.21 4.33
C LEU A 85 6.66 -10.58 4.48
N VAL A 86 7.98 -10.65 4.24
CA VAL A 86 8.75 -11.90 4.46
C VAL A 86 8.61 -12.40 5.90
N ARG A 87 8.63 -11.50 6.90
CA ARG A 87 8.45 -11.90 8.31
C ARG A 87 7.04 -12.43 8.61
N MET A 88 6.07 -12.07 7.78
CA MET A 88 4.67 -12.52 7.87
C MET A 88 4.39 -13.74 6.95
N GLY A 89 5.42 -14.34 6.39
CA GLY A 89 5.32 -15.55 5.57
C GLY A 89 5.07 -15.31 4.07
N TRP A 90 5.12 -14.06 3.62
CA TRP A 90 4.98 -13.74 2.20
C TRP A 90 6.28 -13.93 1.44
N GLU A 91 6.18 -14.32 0.19
CA GLU A 91 7.26 -14.44 -0.77
C GLU A 91 6.88 -13.71 -2.08
N PRO A 92 7.86 -13.33 -2.93
CA PRO A 92 7.56 -12.74 -4.24
C PRO A 92 6.70 -13.62 -5.15
N THR A 93 6.63 -14.92 -4.84
CA THR A 93 5.91 -15.97 -5.58
C THR A 93 4.65 -16.46 -4.85
N THR A 94 4.26 -15.81 -3.75
CA THR A 94 3.07 -16.22 -2.96
C THR A 94 1.80 -16.26 -3.81
N VAL A 95 1.66 -15.30 -4.73
CA VAL A 95 0.58 -15.29 -5.73
C VAL A 95 1.14 -14.97 -7.11
N ALA A 96 0.46 -15.47 -8.14
CA ALA A 96 0.79 -15.25 -9.53
C ALA A 96 -0.41 -14.69 -10.31
N PRO A 97 -0.20 -13.99 -11.43
CA PRO A 97 -1.28 -13.61 -12.32
C PRO A 97 -2.12 -14.83 -12.73
N GLY A 98 -3.44 -14.72 -12.59
CA GLY A 98 -4.39 -15.80 -12.86
C GLY A 98 -4.87 -16.54 -11.62
N ASP A 99 -4.22 -16.41 -10.47
CA ASP A 99 -4.70 -16.98 -9.22
C ASP A 99 -6.03 -16.37 -8.79
N VAL A 100 -6.95 -17.21 -8.32
CA VAL A 100 -8.20 -16.75 -7.70
C VAL A 100 -7.99 -16.64 -6.20
N VAL A 101 -8.25 -15.45 -5.67
CA VAL A 101 -7.99 -15.12 -4.27
C VAL A 101 -9.19 -14.40 -3.64
N THR A 102 -9.30 -14.51 -2.31
CA THR A 102 -10.20 -13.63 -1.52
C THR A 102 -9.33 -12.73 -0.65
N VAL A 103 -9.59 -11.43 -0.68
CA VAL A 103 -8.80 -10.42 0.03
C VAL A 103 -9.70 -9.61 0.94
N SER A 104 -9.36 -9.53 2.21
CA SER A 104 -9.90 -8.54 3.15
C SER A 104 -8.96 -7.36 3.27
N MET A 105 -9.53 -6.16 3.27
CA MET A 105 -8.77 -4.91 3.30
C MET A 105 -9.53 -3.80 4.03
N HIS A 106 -8.79 -2.85 4.56
CA HIS A 106 -9.32 -1.54 4.96
C HIS A 106 -9.53 -0.68 3.72
N PRO A 107 -10.77 -0.30 3.37
CA PRO A 107 -11.05 0.41 2.13
C PRO A 107 -10.51 1.85 2.13
N LEU A 108 -10.38 2.44 0.96
CA LEU A 108 -10.09 3.86 0.82
C LEU A 108 -11.28 4.71 1.26
N HIS A 109 -11.06 5.76 2.05
CA HIS A 109 -12.10 6.76 2.40
C HIS A 109 -12.75 7.41 1.18
N SER A 110 -12.05 7.45 0.04
CA SER A 110 -12.59 7.99 -1.22
C SER A 110 -13.65 7.10 -1.88
N GLY A 111 -13.77 5.84 -1.44
CA GLY A 111 -14.62 4.84 -2.10
C GLY A 111 -14.05 4.31 -3.42
N ALA A 112 -12.83 4.69 -3.81
CA ALA A 112 -12.17 4.11 -4.98
C ALA A 112 -11.88 2.61 -4.76
N PRO A 113 -11.85 1.78 -5.82
CA PRO A 113 -11.58 0.36 -5.68
C PRO A 113 -10.14 0.09 -5.24
N GLY A 114 -9.98 -0.32 -3.99
CA GLY A 114 -8.70 -0.60 -3.35
C GLY A 114 -8.71 -0.32 -1.86
N GLY A 115 -7.58 -0.60 -1.22
CA GLY A 115 -7.41 -0.47 0.23
C GLY A 115 -6.04 -0.92 0.70
N GLU A 116 -5.87 -1.03 2.02
CA GLU A 116 -4.70 -1.65 2.66
C GLU A 116 -5.06 -3.07 3.09
N ILE A 117 -4.20 -4.05 2.76
CA ILE A 117 -4.46 -5.47 3.01
C ILE A 117 -4.56 -5.77 4.50
N ARG A 118 -5.52 -6.61 4.87
CA ARG A 118 -5.59 -7.28 6.18
C ARG A 118 -5.15 -8.72 6.07
N TYR A 119 -5.85 -9.51 5.26
CA TYR A 119 -5.49 -10.89 4.97
C TYR A 119 -5.87 -11.27 3.55
N ILE A 120 -5.30 -12.38 3.10
CA ILE A 120 -5.64 -13.03 1.84
C ILE A 120 -5.89 -14.52 2.07
N VAL A 121 -6.83 -15.07 1.33
CA VAL A 121 -7.02 -16.51 1.15
C VAL A 121 -6.47 -16.89 -0.21
N LEU A 122 -5.54 -17.83 -0.22
CA LEU A 122 -4.84 -18.31 -1.41
C LEU A 122 -5.65 -19.41 -2.12
N PRO A 123 -5.30 -19.77 -3.38
CA PRO A 123 -6.02 -20.79 -4.13
C PRO A 123 -6.06 -22.16 -3.47
N ASP A 124 -5.09 -22.49 -2.62
CA ASP A 124 -5.04 -23.74 -1.88
C ASP A 124 -5.83 -23.72 -0.56
N GLY A 125 -6.49 -22.60 -0.26
CA GLY A 125 -7.27 -22.39 0.96
C GLY A 125 -6.44 -21.94 2.17
N SER A 126 -5.12 -21.85 2.04
CA SER A 126 -4.28 -21.25 3.08
C SER A 126 -4.47 -19.74 3.14
N SER A 127 -4.09 -19.10 4.25
CA SER A 127 -4.25 -17.67 4.43
C SER A 127 -3.02 -17.02 5.02
N LEU A 128 -2.81 -15.74 4.66
CA LEU A 128 -1.74 -14.89 5.18
C LEU A 128 -2.31 -13.53 5.60
N GLY A 129 -1.76 -12.96 6.67
CA GLY A 129 -2.15 -11.63 7.16
C GLY A 129 -2.80 -11.68 8.54
N GLU A 130 -3.43 -10.58 8.96
CA GLU A 130 -4.00 -10.42 10.29
C GLU A 130 -5.51 -10.68 10.30
N GLY A 131 -6.00 -11.40 11.32
CA GLY A 131 -7.45 -11.62 11.53
C GLY A 131 -8.07 -12.74 10.71
N HIS A 132 -7.26 -13.54 10.01
CA HIS A 132 -7.75 -14.68 9.22
C HIS A 132 -8.30 -15.85 10.07
N GLU A 133 -7.96 -15.91 11.36
CA GLU A 133 -8.38 -16.98 12.28
C GLU A 133 -9.91 -17.06 12.46
N ASN A 134 -10.62 -15.98 12.14
CA ASN A 134 -12.08 -15.88 12.23
C ASN A 134 -12.75 -15.74 10.84
N ALA A 135 -12.03 -15.91 9.76
CA ALA A 135 -12.60 -15.84 8.42
C ALA A 135 -13.47 -17.09 8.19
N GLU A 136 -14.78 -16.93 8.14
CA GLU A 136 -15.68 -17.94 7.60
C GLU A 136 -15.47 -17.96 6.08
N PHE A 137 -14.78 -18.99 5.59
CA PHE A 137 -14.60 -19.17 4.15
C PHE A 137 -15.95 -19.48 3.51
N PRO A 138 -16.36 -18.80 2.42
CA PRO A 138 -17.55 -19.20 1.68
C PRO A 138 -17.37 -20.65 1.21
N GLU A 139 -18.21 -21.55 1.69
CA GLU A 139 -18.27 -22.93 1.19
C GLU A 139 -18.61 -22.88 -0.30
N GLY A 140 -17.66 -23.17 -1.18
CA GLY A 140 -17.94 -23.25 -2.61
C GLY A 140 -16.79 -23.02 -3.58
N ILE A 141 -15.60 -22.65 -3.12
CA ILE A 141 -14.41 -22.66 -4.00
C ILE A 141 -13.77 -24.06 -3.91
N ALA A 142 -14.51 -25.08 -4.39
CA ALA A 142 -13.94 -26.39 -4.64
C ALA A 142 -13.22 -26.34 -5.99
N THR A 143 -11.94 -26.61 -5.95
CA THR A 143 -11.08 -26.93 -7.09
C THR A 143 -11.81 -27.78 -8.14
N GLN A 144 -11.97 -27.21 -9.35
CA GLN A 144 -12.15 -27.98 -10.56
C GLN A 144 -10.87 -27.98 -11.37
#